data_d61235073bd39a1906d7792f1fb846e1
#
_entry.id   d61235073bd39a1906d7792f1fb846e1
#
_cell.length_a   1.000
_cell.length_b   1.000
_cell.length_c   1.000
_cell.angle_alpha   90.00
_cell.angle_beta   90.00
_cell.angle_gamma   90.00
#
_symmetry.space_group_name_H-M   'P 1'
#
loop_
_entity.id
_entity.type
_entity.pdbx_description
1 polymer ?
#
loop_
_entity_poly.entity_id
_entity_poly.type
_entity_poly.pdbx_seq_one_letter_code
_entity_poly.pdbx_strand_id
1 'polypeptide(L)'
;MEISKKSRGNKFSLDYYIQTQTSPLILIIDSIQDPRNLGSCIRTANAAGVTLIIKRKSNSCPITPLVSKTSSGGLQNLDIYETNEITKIIQKLRANNILVIGTDDSSSKDIFSVALNHNGAAIVIGSEGDGIRKSLQNECDLVCKIPLYGTVDCLNVSVAAGIALFHLRGKLEKSRIVK
;
A
#
# COMPACT_ATOMS: atom_id res chain seq x y z
N MET A 1 3.97 -4.08 23.65
CA MET A 1 5.06 -4.65 22.85
C MET A 1 5.18 -3.78 21.59
N GLU A 2 6.13 -2.85 21.59
CA GLU A 2 6.36 -1.93 20.48
C GLU A 2 6.85 -2.71 19.26
N ILE A 3 6.02 -2.77 18.22
CA ILE A 3 6.40 -3.33 16.92
C ILE A 3 6.76 -2.15 16.01
N SER A 4 7.90 -1.62 16.24
CA SER A 4 8.66 -0.80 15.30
C SER A 4 10.10 -0.83 15.76
N LYS A 5 10.86 -1.82 15.32
CA LYS A 5 12.30 -1.86 15.57
C LYS A 5 13.03 -1.78 14.26
N LYS A 6 13.27 -0.57 13.80
CA LYS A 6 14.54 -0.15 13.23
C LYS A 6 14.66 1.37 13.12
N SER A 7 14.41 2.07 14.21
CA SER A 7 15.13 3.33 14.45
C SER A 7 15.52 3.36 15.92
N ARG A 8 16.75 3.03 16.21
CA ARG A 8 17.32 3.26 17.53
C ARG A 8 17.16 4.74 17.87
N GLY A 9 16.14 5.07 18.66
CA GLY A 9 16.00 6.39 19.28
C GLY A 9 15.39 7.52 18.45
N ASN A 10 15.10 7.37 17.14
CA ASN A 10 14.46 8.41 16.34
C ASN A 10 13.02 8.02 15.97
N LYS A 11 12.07 8.94 16.22
CA LYS A 11 10.71 8.88 15.73
C LYS A 11 10.72 8.73 14.20
N PHE A 12 9.96 7.77 13.62
CA PHE A 12 9.82 7.60 12.18
C PHE A 12 9.50 8.95 11.53
N SER A 13 10.25 9.32 10.51
CA SER A 13 10.03 10.52 9.71
C SER A 13 9.74 10.14 8.27
N LEU A 14 8.52 10.45 7.81
CA LEU A 14 8.13 10.21 6.42
C LEU A 14 8.98 11.03 5.45
N ASP A 15 9.39 12.26 5.83
CA ASP A 15 10.27 13.09 5.01
C ASP A 15 11.61 12.42 4.79
N TYR A 16 12.22 11.95 5.86
CA TYR A 16 13.50 11.24 5.78
C TYR A 16 13.36 9.97 4.93
N TYR A 17 12.27 9.19 5.13
CA TYR A 17 12.00 8.01 4.31
C TYR A 17 11.92 8.35 2.83
N ILE A 18 11.11 9.35 2.45
CA ILE A 18 10.93 9.73 1.05
C ILE A 18 12.26 10.19 0.42
N GLN A 19 13.07 10.95 1.16
CA GLN A 19 14.35 11.47 0.67
C GLN A 19 15.44 10.40 0.51
N THR A 20 15.38 9.34 1.31
CA THR A 20 16.43 8.31 1.35
C THR A 20 16.12 7.06 0.53
N GLN A 21 14.86 6.85 0.14
CA GLN A 21 14.47 5.67 -0.62
C GLN A 21 14.58 5.90 -2.12
N THR A 22 15.22 4.97 -2.80
CA THR A 22 15.28 4.94 -4.27
C THR A 22 14.16 4.06 -4.80
N SER A 23 13.23 4.64 -5.58
CA SER A 23 12.07 3.96 -6.17
C SER A 23 11.22 3.21 -5.13
N PRO A 24 10.71 3.89 -4.08
CA PRO A 24 9.92 3.24 -3.05
C PRO A 24 8.64 2.65 -3.61
N LEU A 25 8.27 1.46 -3.12
CA LEU A 25 6.93 0.90 -3.26
C LEU A 25 6.28 0.89 -1.89
N ILE A 26 5.13 1.58 -1.78
CA ILE A 26 4.43 1.84 -0.52
C ILE A 26 3.04 1.22 -0.59
N LEU A 27 2.60 0.60 0.50
CA LEU A 27 1.22 0.16 0.67
C LEU A 27 0.49 1.07 1.66
N ILE A 28 -0.64 1.65 1.24
CA ILE A 28 -1.52 2.45 2.08
C ILE A 28 -2.79 1.65 2.34
N ILE A 29 -3.09 1.42 3.61
CA ILE A 29 -4.22 0.60 4.06
C ILE A 29 -5.25 1.50 4.74
N ASP A 30 -6.44 1.61 4.12
CA ASP A 30 -7.58 2.34 4.64
C ASP A 30 -8.66 1.38 5.14
N SER A 31 -8.74 1.21 6.46
CA SER A 31 -9.89 0.55 7.12
C SER A 31 -10.04 -0.97 6.94
N ILE A 32 -8.97 -1.76 6.82
CA ILE A 32 -9.06 -3.22 6.90
C ILE A 32 -9.38 -3.62 8.35
N GLN A 33 -10.48 -4.40 8.54
CA GLN A 33 -10.98 -4.82 9.84
C GLN A 33 -10.54 -6.24 10.22
N ASP A 34 -10.47 -7.15 9.26
CA ASP A 34 -10.09 -8.55 9.53
C ASP A 34 -8.58 -8.67 9.74
N PRO A 35 -8.13 -9.19 10.91
CA PRO A 35 -6.71 -9.37 11.19
C PRO A 35 -6.03 -10.39 10.27
N ARG A 36 -6.78 -11.34 9.68
CA ARG A 36 -6.22 -12.30 8.74
C ARG A 36 -5.90 -11.62 7.39
N ASN A 37 -6.82 -10.76 6.93
CA ASN A 37 -6.60 -9.99 5.71
C ASN A 37 -5.47 -8.99 5.89
N LEU A 38 -5.42 -8.28 7.02
CA LEU A 38 -4.30 -7.39 7.33
C LEU A 38 -2.96 -8.13 7.36
N GLY A 39 -2.90 -9.29 8.03
CA GLY A 39 -1.69 -10.11 8.07
C GLY A 39 -1.26 -10.60 6.69
N SER A 40 -2.21 -11.03 5.86
CA SER A 40 -1.96 -11.46 4.48
C SER A 40 -1.47 -10.31 3.60
N CYS A 41 -2.05 -9.11 3.74
CA CYS A 41 -1.56 -7.90 3.05
C CYS A 41 -0.12 -7.57 3.44
N ILE A 42 0.22 -7.63 4.73
CA ILE A 42 1.58 -7.39 5.23
C ILE A 42 2.57 -8.41 4.66
N ARG A 43 2.20 -9.70 4.67
CA ARG A 43 3.03 -10.76 4.08
C ARG A 43 3.30 -10.51 2.60
N THR A 44 2.26 -10.21 1.85
CA THR A 44 2.33 -9.95 0.41
C THR A 44 3.13 -8.68 0.11
N ALA A 45 2.93 -7.62 0.89
CA ALA A 45 3.68 -6.38 0.78
C ALA A 45 5.20 -6.61 0.99
N ASN A 46 5.56 -7.36 2.03
CA ASN A 46 6.96 -7.73 2.25
C ASN A 46 7.53 -8.53 1.08
N ALA A 47 6.80 -9.53 0.56
CA ALA A 47 7.22 -10.33 -0.59
C ALA A 47 7.38 -9.50 -1.88
N ALA A 48 6.58 -8.45 -2.07
CA ALA A 48 6.69 -7.51 -3.19
C ALA A 48 7.79 -6.45 -3.00
N GLY A 49 8.52 -6.48 -1.89
CA GLY A 49 9.58 -5.52 -1.58
C GLY A 49 9.06 -4.14 -1.16
N VAL A 50 7.85 -4.06 -0.61
CA VAL A 50 7.37 -2.86 0.08
C VAL A 50 8.22 -2.67 1.32
N THR A 51 8.68 -1.44 1.56
CA THR A 51 9.48 -1.08 2.73
C THR A 51 8.70 -0.26 3.76
N LEU A 52 7.58 0.34 3.35
CA LEU A 52 6.70 1.13 4.20
C LEU A 52 5.24 0.76 3.99
N ILE A 53 4.54 0.44 5.07
CA ILE A 53 3.07 0.40 5.11
C ILE A 53 2.58 1.64 5.87
N ILE A 54 1.66 2.37 5.27
CA ILE A 54 0.92 3.45 5.91
C ILE A 54 -0.47 2.91 6.23
N LYS A 55 -0.80 2.83 7.51
CA LYS A 55 -2.06 2.25 7.96
C LYS A 55 -2.89 3.27 8.71
N ARG A 56 -4.19 3.27 8.45
CA ARG A 56 -5.12 4.08 9.25
C ARG A 56 -5.13 3.60 10.70
N LYS A 57 -5.04 4.54 11.63
CA LYS A 57 -5.03 4.25 13.08
C LYS A 57 -6.42 3.93 13.62
N SER A 58 -7.43 4.73 13.25
CA SER A 58 -8.83 4.53 13.67
C SER A 58 -9.60 3.68 12.66
N ASN A 59 -10.60 2.95 13.13
CA ASN A 59 -11.46 2.09 12.29
C ASN A 59 -10.66 1.12 11.38
N SER A 60 -9.62 0.54 11.93
CA SER A 60 -8.75 -0.43 11.26
C SER A 60 -8.21 -1.41 12.31
N CYS A 61 -8.03 -2.66 11.91
CA CYS A 61 -7.49 -3.69 12.80
C CYS A 61 -6.11 -3.28 13.33
N PRO A 62 -5.86 -3.36 14.64
CA PRO A 62 -4.54 -3.14 15.21
C PRO A 62 -3.58 -4.29 14.85
N ILE A 63 -2.28 -4.06 14.99
CA ILE A 63 -1.27 -5.12 14.83
C ILE A 63 -1.30 -6.04 16.05
N THR A 64 -2.07 -7.12 15.95
CA THR A 64 -2.27 -8.12 17.00
C THR A 64 -1.31 -9.31 16.84
N PRO A 65 -1.20 -10.21 17.85
CA PRO A 65 -0.50 -11.48 17.70
C PRO A 65 -1.01 -12.33 16.52
N LEU A 66 -2.31 -12.27 16.22
CA LEU A 66 -2.90 -12.96 15.08
C LEU A 66 -2.42 -12.36 13.75
N VAL A 67 -2.36 -11.04 13.62
CA VAL A 67 -1.77 -10.35 12.45
C VAL A 67 -0.31 -10.75 12.29
N SER A 68 0.46 -10.74 13.38
CA SER A 68 1.87 -11.15 13.36
C SER A 68 2.04 -12.60 12.91
N LYS A 69 1.20 -13.51 13.41
CA LYS A 69 1.21 -14.93 13.00
C LYS A 69 0.85 -15.08 11.53
N THR A 70 -0.21 -14.43 11.08
CA THR A 70 -0.70 -14.53 9.68
C THR A 70 0.29 -13.90 8.70
N SER A 71 1.00 -12.85 9.10
CA SER A 71 2.03 -12.23 8.26
C SER A 71 3.26 -13.11 8.04
N SER A 72 3.41 -14.21 8.78
CA SER A 72 4.48 -15.22 8.60
C SER A 72 5.88 -14.59 8.47
N GLY A 73 6.21 -13.67 9.37
CA GLY A 73 7.49 -12.94 9.35
C GLY A 73 7.50 -11.68 8.46
N GLY A 74 6.39 -11.39 7.76
CA GLY A 74 6.28 -10.22 6.88
C GLY A 74 6.47 -8.87 7.56
N LEU A 75 6.33 -8.81 8.89
CA LEU A 75 6.64 -7.62 9.70
C LEU A 75 8.15 -7.34 9.84
N GLN A 76 9.00 -8.30 9.50
CA GLN A 76 10.44 -8.11 9.55
C GLN A 76 10.89 -7.20 8.40
N ASN A 77 11.72 -6.19 8.74
CA ASN A 77 12.27 -5.23 7.77
C ASN A 77 11.21 -4.39 7.02
N LEU A 78 10.01 -4.26 7.59
CA LEU A 78 8.91 -3.47 7.07
C LEU A 78 8.55 -2.40 8.10
N ASP A 79 8.60 -1.13 7.70
CA ASP A 79 8.14 -0.03 8.55
C ASP A 79 6.62 0.09 8.46
N ILE A 80 5.96 0.26 9.62
CA ILE A 80 4.51 0.53 9.68
C ILE A 80 4.30 1.89 10.33
N TYR A 81 3.71 2.80 9.57
CA TYR A 81 3.33 4.12 10.04
C TYR A 81 1.82 4.24 10.20
N GLU A 82 1.36 4.39 11.43
CA GLU A 82 -0.06 4.52 11.75
C GLU A 82 -0.47 5.99 11.90
N THR A 83 -1.48 6.40 11.12
CA THR A 83 -1.97 7.78 11.12
C THR A 83 -3.45 7.84 10.75
N ASN A 84 -4.14 8.91 11.16
CA ASN A 84 -5.47 9.24 10.64
C ASN A 84 -5.42 10.27 9.51
N GLU A 85 -4.24 10.83 9.22
CA GLU A 85 -4.06 11.89 8.23
C GLU A 85 -3.59 11.35 6.86
N ILE A 86 -4.20 10.24 6.40
CA ILE A 86 -3.79 9.57 5.13
C ILE A 86 -3.84 10.54 3.96
N THR A 87 -4.84 11.42 3.89
CA THR A 87 -4.95 12.46 2.86
C THR A 87 -3.70 13.33 2.76
N LYS A 88 -3.20 13.83 3.89
CA LYS A 88 -1.96 14.64 3.92
C LYS A 88 -0.74 13.84 3.47
N ILE A 89 -0.71 12.54 3.82
CA ILE A 89 0.35 11.65 3.39
C ILE A 89 0.33 11.48 1.87
N ILE A 90 -0.85 11.22 1.28
CA ILE A 90 -1.01 11.10 -0.17
C ILE A 90 -0.51 12.37 -0.87
N GLN A 91 -0.96 13.54 -0.44
CA GLN A 91 -0.53 14.83 -0.99
C GLN A 91 1.01 14.98 -0.93
N LYS A 92 1.62 14.56 0.18
CA LYS A 92 3.07 14.61 0.36
C LYS A 92 3.82 13.65 -0.57
N LEU A 93 3.31 12.43 -0.76
CA LEU A 93 3.89 11.46 -1.69
C LEU A 93 3.86 12.00 -3.13
N ARG A 94 2.71 12.55 -3.55
CA ARG A 94 2.53 13.15 -4.87
C ARG A 94 3.48 14.34 -5.10
N ALA A 95 3.62 15.23 -4.10
CA ALA A 95 4.55 16.35 -4.14
C ALA A 95 6.03 15.92 -4.31
N ASN A 96 6.36 14.67 -3.96
CA ASN A 96 7.69 14.08 -4.14
C ASN A 96 7.77 13.12 -5.34
N ASN A 97 6.87 13.27 -6.32
CA ASN A 97 6.84 12.50 -7.55
C ASN A 97 6.73 10.97 -7.30
N ILE A 98 5.93 10.58 -6.30
CA ILE A 98 5.54 9.19 -6.05
C ILE A 98 4.10 9.03 -6.55
N LEU A 99 3.90 8.15 -7.52
CA LEU A 99 2.59 7.88 -8.11
C LEU A 99 1.68 7.21 -7.08
N VAL A 100 0.53 7.80 -6.77
CA VAL A 100 -0.43 7.23 -5.84
C VAL A 100 -1.65 6.70 -6.60
N ILE A 101 -1.90 5.39 -6.48
CA ILE A 101 -2.96 4.68 -7.18
C ILE A 101 -3.93 4.12 -6.14
N GLY A 102 -5.20 4.50 -6.24
CA GLY A 102 -6.28 3.86 -5.50
C GLY A 102 -6.83 2.65 -6.26
N THR A 103 -7.33 1.65 -5.53
CA THR A 103 -8.02 0.49 -6.13
C THR A 103 -9.52 0.61 -5.93
N ASP A 104 -10.28 0.47 -7.02
CA ASP A 104 -11.75 0.51 -7.00
C ASP A 104 -12.29 -0.31 -8.18
N ASP A 105 -13.13 -1.31 -7.88
CA ASP A 105 -13.66 -2.24 -8.90
C ASP A 105 -14.58 -1.54 -9.90
N SER A 106 -15.18 -0.39 -9.54
CA SER A 106 -16.02 0.43 -10.41
C SER A 106 -15.25 1.33 -11.38
N SER A 107 -13.91 1.41 -11.24
CA SER A 107 -13.08 2.25 -12.12
C SER A 107 -13.11 1.75 -13.57
N SER A 108 -13.05 2.68 -14.50
CA SER A 108 -12.86 2.35 -15.94
C SER A 108 -11.39 2.06 -16.30
N LYS A 109 -10.43 2.50 -15.47
CA LYS A 109 -9.00 2.34 -15.73
C LYS A 109 -8.50 0.99 -15.23
N ASP A 110 -7.78 0.29 -16.07
CA ASP A 110 -7.12 -0.97 -15.76
C ASP A 110 -5.74 -0.70 -15.12
N ILE A 111 -5.47 -1.35 -13.99
CA ILE A 111 -4.19 -1.20 -13.29
C ILE A 111 -2.99 -1.64 -14.16
N PHE A 112 -3.20 -2.62 -15.04
CA PHE A 112 -2.14 -3.12 -15.93
C PHE A 112 -1.75 -2.13 -17.02
N SER A 113 -2.63 -1.16 -17.33
CA SER A 113 -2.35 -0.09 -18.31
C SER A 113 -1.56 1.09 -17.74
N VAL A 114 -1.34 1.13 -16.43
CA VAL A 114 -0.68 2.26 -15.75
C VAL A 114 0.76 2.41 -16.23
N ALA A 115 1.11 3.58 -16.76
CA ALA A 115 2.51 3.95 -17.01
C ALA A 115 3.16 4.47 -15.73
N LEU A 116 4.42 4.10 -15.49
CA LEU A 116 5.16 4.51 -14.29
C LEU A 116 6.39 5.34 -14.67
N ASN A 117 6.21 6.66 -14.71
CA ASN A 117 7.26 7.65 -14.99
C ASN A 117 7.61 8.48 -13.75
N HIS A 118 7.48 7.86 -12.55
CA HIS A 118 7.64 8.49 -11.27
C HIS A 118 8.82 7.90 -10.50
N ASN A 119 9.24 8.59 -9.43
CA ASN A 119 10.35 8.15 -8.58
C ASN A 119 10.01 6.92 -7.74
N GLY A 120 8.72 6.61 -7.58
CA GLY A 120 8.20 5.47 -6.82
C GLY A 120 6.70 5.34 -7.01
N ALA A 121 6.09 4.38 -6.32
CA ALA A 121 4.65 4.16 -6.38
C ALA A 121 4.06 3.83 -5.00
N ALA A 122 2.81 4.21 -4.80
CA ALA A 122 2.00 3.82 -3.64
C ALA A 122 0.66 3.25 -4.13
N ILE A 123 0.24 2.14 -3.53
CA ILE A 123 -1.09 1.56 -3.71
C ILE A 123 -1.92 1.86 -2.48
N VAL A 124 -3.12 2.38 -2.68
CA VAL A 124 -4.14 2.54 -1.63
C VAL A 124 -5.17 1.42 -1.79
N ILE A 125 -5.37 0.66 -0.71
CA ILE A 125 -6.39 -0.38 -0.61
C ILE A 125 -7.37 -0.04 0.49
N GLY A 126 -8.64 -0.36 0.27
CA GLY A 126 -9.74 -0.07 1.20
C GLY A 126 -10.20 -1.28 2.00
N SER A 127 -11.37 -1.14 2.63
CA SER A 127 -12.08 -2.23 3.29
C SER A 127 -12.71 -3.20 2.28
N GLU A 128 -13.04 -4.40 2.75
CA GLU A 128 -13.85 -5.33 2.00
C GLU A 128 -15.29 -4.79 1.90
N GLY A 129 -15.83 -4.74 0.69
CA GLY A 129 -17.17 -4.23 0.40
C GLY A 129 -17.21 -2.74 0.06
N ASP A 130 -16.74 -1.86 0.95
CA ASP A 130 -16.82 -0.40 0.72
C ASP A 130 -15.65 0.15 -0.12
N GLY A 131 -14.56 -0.63 -0.26
CA GLY A 131 -13.36 -0.18 -0.97
C GLY A 131 -12.67 1.01 -0.28
N ILE A 132 -12.10 1.90 -1.08
CA ILE A 132 -11.42 3.12 -0.63
C ILE A 132 -12.44 4.24 -0.48
N ARG A 133 -12.38 4.97 0.63
CA ARG A 133 -13.22 6.15 0.85
C ARG A 133 -13.07 7.17 -0.29
N LYS A 134 -14.21 7.78 -0.69
CA LYS A 134 -14.25 8.77 -1.77
C LYS A 134 -13.27 9.93 -1.59
N SER A 135 -13.09 10.37 -0.34
CA SER A 135 -12.13 11.42 -0.01
C SER A 135 -10.68 11.05 -0.34
N LEU A 136 -10.29 9.77 -0.21
CA LEU A 136 -8.96 9.30 -0.58
C LEU A 136 -8.84 9.04 -2.08
N GLN A 137 -9.92 8.56 -2.73
CA GLN A 137 -9.95 8.41 -4.19
C GLN A 137 -9.65 9.73 -4.89
N ASN A 138 -10.26 10.83 -4.41
CA ASN A 138 -10.07 12.18 -4.97
C ASN A 138 -8.64 12.71 -4.82
N GLU A 139 -7.88 12.20 -3.86
CA GLU A 139 -6.48 12.57 -3.64
C GLU A 139 -5.49 11.71 -4.43
N CYS A 140 -5.90 10.53 -4.92
CA CYS A 140 -5.05 9.68 -5.74
C CYS A 140 -4.78 10.30 -7.11
N ASP A 141 -3.61 10.03 -7.70
CA ASP A 141 -3.33 10.42 -9.09
C ASP A 141 -4.18 9.62 -10.08
N LEU A 142 -4.41 8.36 -9.74
CA LEU A 142 -5.23 7.42 -10.51
C LEU A 142 -6.09 6.59 -9.56
N VAL A 143 -7.27 6.21 -10.03
CA VAL A 143 -8.07 5.13 -9.44
C VAL A 143 -8.20 4.05 -10.49
N CYS A 144 -7.82 2.81 -10.16
CA CYS A 144 -7.76 1.71 -11.11
C CYS A 144 -8.47 0.47 -10.56
N LYS A 145 -9.01 -0.34 -11.46
CA LYS A 145 -9.51 -1.68 -11.15
C LYS A 145 -8.50 -2.75 -11.55
N ILE A 146 -8.64 -3.92 -10.94
CA ILE A 146 -8.07 -5.18 -11.43
C ILE A 146 -9.16 -5.83 -12.28
N PRO A 147 -8.95 -6.07 -13.58
CA PRO A 147 -9.97 -6.68 -14.42
C PRO A 147 -10.34 -8.07 -13.92
N LEU A 148 -11.64 -8.34 -13.82
CA LEU A 148 -12.20 -9.65 -13.51
C LEU A 148 -12.76 -10.27 -14.79
N TYR A 149 -12.46 -11.53 -15.03
CA TYR A 149 -12.88 -12.26 -16.25
C TYR A 149 -13.86 -13.38 -15.94
N GLY A 150 -14.19 -13.57 -14.68
CA GLY A 150 -15.12 -14.59 -14.18
C GLY A 150 -16.46 -14.00 -13.76
N THR A 151 -17.17 -14.74 -12.89
CA THR A 151 -18.50 -14.39 -12.38
C THR A 151 -18.52 -13.78 -10.98
N VAL A 152 -17.36 -13.66 -10.34
CA VAL A 152 -17.25 -13.02 -9.02
C VAL A 152 -17.21 -11.50 -9.16
N ASP A 153 -17.78 -10.80 -8.18
CA ASP A 153 -17.90 -9.34 -8.22
C ASP A 153 -16.64 -8.63 -7.68
N CYS A 154 -15.84 -9.29 -6.85
CA CYS A 154 -14.63 -8.70 -6.26
C CYS A 154 -13.57 -9.75 -5.92
N LEU A 155 -12.35 -9.30 -5.68
CA LEU A 155 -11.24 -10.08 -5.12
C LEU A 155 -11.15 -9.86 -3.61
N ASN A 156 -10.67 -10.88 -2.90
CA ASN A 156 -10.18 -10.66 -1.53
C ASN A 156 -9.12 -9.55 -1.52
N VAL A 157 -9.17 -8.66 -0.53
CA VAL A 157 -8.31 -7.46 -0.46
C VAL A 157 -6.82 -7.80 -0.46
N SER A 158 -6.40 -8.91 0.14
CA SER A 158 -4.98 -9.30 0.15
C SER A 158 -4.52 -9.83 -1.21
N VAL A 159 -5.43 -10.44 -1.98
CA VAL A 159 -5.16 -10.88 -3.37
C VAL A 159 -5.04 -9.65 -4.27
N ALA A 160 -5.99 -8.72 -4.17
CA ALA A 160 -5.97 -7.46 -4.92
C ALA A 160 -4.68 -6.67 -4.63
N ALA A 161 -4.30 -6.54 -3.36
CA ALA A 161 -3.04 -5.93 -2.95
C ALA A 161 -1.84 -6.63 -3.61
N GLY A 162 -1.82 -7.96 -3.63
CA GLY A 162 -0.75 -8.74 -4.24
C GLY A 162 -0.60 -8.47 -5.72
N ILE A 163 -1.68 -8.55 -6.48
CA ILE A 163 -1.67 -8.31 -7.93
C ILE A 163 -1.13 -6.90 -8.22
N ALA A 164 -1.66 -5.88 -7.53
CA ALA A 164 -1.26 -4.49 -7.71
C ALA A 164 0.22 -4.24 -7.36
N LEU A 165 0.67 -4.74 -6.21
CA LEU A 165 2.04 -4.54 -5.73
C LEU A 165 3.07 -5.21 -6.64
N PHE A 166 2.85 -6.47 -7.04
CA PHE A 166 3.79 -7.17 -7.91
C PHE A 166 3.82 -6.58 -9.32
N HIS A 167 2.67 -6.12 -9.84
CA HIS A 167 2.64 -5.40 -11.10
C HIS A 167 3.48 -4.12 -11.07
N LEU A 168 3.30 -3.28 -10.04
CA LEU A 168 4.07 -2.03 -9.90
C LEU A 168 5.54 -2.30 -9.61
N ARG A 169 5.87 -3.32 -8.81
CA ARG A 169 7.28 -3.72 -8.60
C ARG A 169 7.95 -4.05 -9.91
N GLY A 170 7.31 -4.86 -10.76
CA GLY A 170 7.84 -5.20 -12.08
C GLY A 170 8.08 -3.97 -12.96
N LYS A 171 7.23 -2.94 -12.87
CA LYS A 171 7.42 -1.67 -13.59
C LYS A 171 8.56 -0.83 -13.02
N LEU A 172 8.68 -0.74 -11.69
CA LEU A 172 9.77 -0.03 -11.02
C LEU A 172 11.14 -0.64 -11.36
N GLU A 173 11.26 -1.97 -11.40
CA GLU A 173 12.51 -2.64 -11.75
C GLU A 173 12.90 -2.38 -13.22
N LYS A 174 11.94 -2.43 -14.16
CA LYS A 174 12.21 -2.11 -15.57
C LYS A 174 12.68 -0.67 -15.76
N SER A 175 12.12 0.29 -15.02
CA SER A 175 12.53 1.69 -15.07
C SER A 175 13.96 1.94 -14.55
N ARG A 176 14.49 1.03 -13.72
CA ARG A 176 15.88 1.11 -13.23
C ARG A 176 16.91 0.63 -14.24
N ILE A 177 16.53 -0.32 -15.09
CA ILE A 177 17.45 -0.93 -16.10
C ILE A 177 17.66 0.00 -17.28
N VAL A 178 16.72 0.93 -17.55
CA VAL A 178 16.74 1.83 -18.69
C VAL A 178 17.46 3.16 -18.40
N LYS A 179 17.86 3.41 -17.15
CA LYS A 179 18.68 4.56 -16.72
C LYS A 179 20.14 4.16 -16.58
#